data_51639beca3be23cf473d451dc433521f
#
_entry.id   51639beca3be23cf473d451dc433521f
#
_cell.length_a   1.000
_cell.length_b   1.000
_cell.length_c   1.000
_cell.angle_alpha   90.00
_cell.angle_beta   90.00
_cell.angle_gamma   90.00
#
_symmetry.space_group_name_H-M   'P 1'
#
loop_
_entity.id
_entity.type
_entity.pdbx_description
1 polymer ?
#
loop_
_entity_poly.entity_id
_entity_poly.type
_entity_poly.pdbx_seq_one_letter_code
_entity_poly.pdbx_strand_id
1 'polypeptide(L)'
;MKFKRILAAGVSAAAVLGMAACGGGGSSADDNTIVFWHNATAGDGRQYWEDFAAAFESEHEGVTVQIEAIQNEDFEGKLTTAMQDLGSGPDVYMTLGGQKDQDMIDAGQLMDLTDKISDTVKTQMAASLDSATYDGKIYGVPTTVQPGGIWYSKDLFAQAGITEVPTTWEELMDACQKLKDAGIDPIAVGAKDAWPAAHWYYWLSLRICSPDVYDESMANKDFSAECWTAAGEKLQEINDAGYFNEGYLTTTAQQGASSSAGLLA
;
A
#
# COMPACT_ATOMS: atom_id res chain seq x y z
N MET A 1 1.34 -74.18 3.51
CA MET A 1 0.74 -74.77 4.74
C MET A 1 -0.22 -73.69 5.25
N LYS A 2 -1.48 -73.97 5.00
CA LYS A 2 -2.62 -74.27 5.86
C LYS A 2 -2.90 -73.20 6.94
N PHE A 3 -3.99 -72.45 6.71
CA PHE A 3 -5.23 -72.31 7.48
C PHE A 3 -5.09 -71.75 8.91
N LYS A 4 -5.83 -70.68 9.31
CA LYS A 4 -7.25 -70.73 9.66
C LYS A 4 -7.89 -69.34 9.79
N ARG A 5 -9.08 -69.25 9.18
CA ARG A 5 -10.12 -68.27 9.45
C ARG A 5 -10.71 -68.50 10.83
N ILE A 6 -10.97 -67.44 11.59
CA ILE A 6 -12.04 -67.47 12.60
C ILE A 6 -12.84 -66.17 12.43
N LEU A 7 -14.11 -66.34 12.08
CA LEU A 7 -15.18 -65.33 12.19
C LEU A 7 -15.51 -65.20 13.69
N ALA A 8 -15.73 -64.01 14.14
CA ALA A 8 -16.64 -63.72 15.23
C ALA A 8 -17.41 -62.48 14.93
N ALA A 9 -18.68 -62.67 14.70
CA ALA A 9 -19.70 -61.66 14.60
C ALA A 9 -20.08 -61.15 15.98
N GLY A 10 -20.47 -59.93 16.12
CA GLY A 10 -21.30 -59.53 17.25
C GLY A 10 -21.10 -58.09 17.73
N VAL A 11 -22.16 -57.37 17.55
CA VAL A 11 -22.72 -56.28 18.34
C VAL A 11 -22.53 -54.88 17.80
N SER A 12 -23.55 -54.52 17.06
CA SER A 12 -23.98 -53.15 16.81
C SER A 12 -24.36 -52.46 18.13
N ALA A 13 -23.83 -51.27 18.38
CA ALA A 13 -24.50 -50.28 19.21
C ALA A 13 -23.99 -48.89 18.85
N ALA A 14 -24.83 -48.16 18.22
CA ALA A 14 -25.07 -46.70 18.29
C ALA A 14 -24.01 -45.83 19.00
N ALA A 15 -23.26 -45.07 18.20
CA ALA A 15 -22.73 -43.79 18.59
C ALA A 15 -22.84 -42.82 17.39
N VAL A 16 -24.08 -42.54 17.02
CA VAL A 16 -24.43 -41.35 16.22
C VAL A 16 -24.68 -40.24 17.20
N LEU A 17 -23.63 -39.56 17.65
CA LEU A 17 -23.73 -38.30 18.38
C LEU A 17 -22.37 -37.59 18.24
N GLY A 18 -22.37 -36.48 17.49
CA GLY A 18 -21.31 -35.48 17.62
C GLY A 18 -20.48 -35.16 16.40
N MET A 19 -21.04 -35.10 15.19
CA MET A 19 -20.44 -34.34 14.08
C MET A 19 -21.42 -33.25 13.62
N ALA A 20 -21.76 -32.39 14.55
CA ALA A 20 -22.48 -31.16 14.25
C ALA A 20 -21.78 -30.04 15.02
N ALA A 21 -20.56 -29.68 14.63
CA ALA A 21 -19.92 -28.44 15.05
C ALA A 21 -18.62 -28.21 14.23
N CYS A 22 -18.74 -28.18 12.93
CA CYS A 22 -17.86 -27.45 12.02
C CYS A 22 -18.75 -26.91 10.91
N GLY A 23 -19.85 -26.29 11.32
CA GLY A 23 -20.54 -25.32 10.52
C GLY A 23 -19.62 -24.09 10.50
N GLY A 24 -19.12 -23.74 9.33
CA GLY A 24 -18.46 -22.48 9.11
C GLY A 24 -19.34 -21.38 9.70
N GLY A 25 -18.79 -20.63 10.64
CA GLY A 25 -19.34 -19.36 11.03
C GLY A 25 -19.20 -18.41 9.84
N GLY A 26 -20.15 -18.43 8.94
CA GLY A 26 -20.53 -17.24 8.26
C GLY A 26 -21.02 -16.32 9.35
N SER A 27 -20.23 -15.34 9.75
CA SER A 27 -20.75 -14.21 10.47
C SER A 27 -21.80 -13.61 9.53
N SER A 28 -23.07 -13.83 9.85
CA SER A 28 -24.10 -12.90 9.43
C SER A 28 -23.63 -11.56 10.00
N ALA A 29 -23.08 -10.70 9.16
CA ALA A 29 -22.84 -9.31 9.54
C ALA A 29 -24.16 -8.84 10.13
N ASP A 30 -24.13 -8.35 11.37
CA ASP A 30 -25.27 -7.70 11.96
C ASP A 30 -25.59 -6.55 10.99
N ASP A 31 -26.85 -6.40 10.57
CA ASP A 31 -27.26 -5.42 9.56
C ASP A 31 -26.77 -3.98 9.87
N ASN A 32 -26.26 -3.74 11.08
CA ASN A 32 -25.75 -2.48 11.57
C ASN A 32 -24.20 -2.44 11.77
N THR A 33 -23.46 -3.43 11.25
CA THR A 33 -21.98 -3.43 11.33
C THR A 33 -21.38 -3.01 10.00
N ILE A 34 -20.51 -2.00 10.04
CA ILE A 34 -19.69 -1.55 8.91
C ILE A 34 -18.28 -2.12 9.08
N VAL A 35 -17.82 -2.93 8.16
CA VAL A 35 -16.44 -3.46 8.14
C VAL A 35 -15.56 -2.51 7.36
N PHE A 36 -14.56 -1.93 8.05
CA PHE A 36 -13.63 -0.99 7.46
C PHE A 36 -12.19 -1.52 7.48
N TRP A 37 -11.56 -1.60 6.31
CA TRP A 37 -10.17 -2.03 6.15
C TRP A 37 -9.25 -0.88 5.82
N HIS A 38 -8.11 -0.78 6.52
CA HIS A 38 -7.07 0.20 6.26
C HIS A 38 -5.67 -0.38 6.52
N ASN A 39 -4.62 0.33 6.09
CA ASN A 39 -3.22 -0.12 6.18
C ASN A 39 -2.39 0.56 7.29
N ALA A 40 -2.98 1.44 8.08
CA ALA A 40 -2.30 2.07 9.20
C ALA A 40 -2.30 1.14 10.43
N THR A 41 -1.28 0.30 10.56
CA THR A 41 -1.23 -0.78 11.55
C THR A 41 -0.62 -0.39 12.90
N ALA A 42 -0.01 0.81 13.00
CA ALA A 42 0.66 1.26 14.21
C ALA A 42 0.64 2.80 14.37
N GLY A 43 0.98 3.27 15.57
CA GLY A 43 1.16 4.69 15.89
C GLY A 43 -0.07 5.55 15.68
N ASP A 44 0.16 6.83 15.43
CA ASP A 44 -0.91 7.85 15.33
C ASP A 44 -1.89 7.56 14.18
N GLY A 45 -1.42 6.92 13.11
CA GLY A 45 -2.29 6.57 11.98
C GLY A 45 -3.36 5.54 12.35
N ARG A 46 -3.00 4.54 13.18
CA ARG A 46 -3.95 3.58 13.70
C ARG A 46 -4.94 4.24 14.66
N GLN A 47 -4.42 5.03 15.60
CA GLN A 47 -5.26 5.74 16.57
C GLN A 47 -6.25 6.69 15.88
N TYR A 48 -5.83 7.37 14.83
CA TYR A 48 -6.71 8.24 14.03
C TYR A 48 -7.95 7.50 13.53
N TRP A 49 -7.79 6.30 12.97
CA TRP A 49 -8.93 5.54 12.47
C TRP A 49 -9.82 4.96 13.59
N GLU A 50 -9.21 4.56 14.71
CA GLU A 50 -9.96 4.13 15.89
C GLU A 50 -10.82 5.28 16.45
N ASP A 51 -10.25 6.48 16.57
CA ASP A 51 -10.96 7.68 17.02
C ASP A 51 -12.05 8.10 16.03
N PHE A 52 -11.76 8.00 14.72
CA PHE A 52 -12.75 8.30 13.67
C PHE A 52 -13.94 7.36 13.73
N ALA A 53 -13.73 6.06 13.90
CA ALA A 53 -14.79 5.07 14.04
C ALA A 53 -15.64 5.36 15.29
N ALA A 54 -15.00 5.61 16.43
CA ALA A 54 -15.71 5.94 17.67
C ALA A 54 -16.54 7.22 17.53
N ALA A 55 -16.04 8.25 16.84
CA ALA A 55 -16.79 9.46 16.56
C ALA A 55 -18.02 9.17 15.68
N PHE A 56 -17.84 8.37 14.61
CA PHE A 56 -18.94 7.97 13.74
C PHE A 56 -20.03 7.18 14.48
N GLU A 57 -19.65 6.21 15.31
CA GLU A 57 -20.58 5.42 16.12
C GLU A 57 -21.36 6.30 17.10
N SER A 58 -20.72 7.33 17.66
CA SER A 58 -21.38 8.27 18.59
C SER A 58 -22.47 9.13 17.93
N GLU A 59 -22.35 9.36 16.62
CA GLU A 59 -23.31 10.13 15.82
C GLU A 59 -24.39 9.24 15.17
N HIS A 60 -24.17 7.90 15.15
CA HIS A 60 -25.04 6.93 14.49
C HIS A 60 -25.42 5.81 15.45
N GLU A 61 -26.40 6.07 16.30
CA GLU A 61 -26.84 5.12 17.34
C GLU A 61 -27.22 3.76 16.75
N GLY A 62 -26.64 2.71 17.31
CA GLY A 62 -26.86 1.32 16.89
C GLY A 62 -25.99 0.85 15.73
N VAL A 63 -25.11 1.70 15.18
CA VAL A 63 -24.10 1.29 14.19
C VAL A 63 -22.80 0.92 14.91
N THR A 64 -22.13 -0.12 14.44
CA THR A 64 -20.80 -0.53 14.89
C THR A 64 -19.83 -0.48 13.69
N VAL A 65 -18.62 0.06 13.89
CA VAL A 65 -17.56 0.06 12.89
C VAL A 65 -16.49 -0.95 13.30
N GLN A 66 -16.43 -2.06 12.59
CA GLN A 66 -15.40 -3.07 12.77
C GLN A 66 -14.17 -2.73 11.93
N ILE A 67 -13.12 -2.26 12.60
CA ILE A 67 -11.86 -1.93 11.94
C ILE A 67 -10.98 -3.17 11.79
N GLU A 68 -10.40 -3.37 10.61
CA GLU A 68 -9.30 -4.28 10.36
C GLU A 68 -8.10 -3.53 9.80
N ALA A 69 -7.02 -3.45 10.59
CA ALA A 69 -5.76 -2.88 10.19
C ALA A 69 -4.86 -3.98 9.61
N ILE A 70 -4.52 -3.88 8.32
CA ILE A 70 -3.78 -4.89 7.57
C ILE A 70 -2.47 -4.26 7.08
N GLN A 71 -1.33 -4.98 7.25
CA GLN A 71 -0.05 -4.51 6.72
C GLN A 71 -0.11 -4.27 5.22
N ASN A 72 0.59 -3.23 4.77
CA ASN A 72 0.52 -2.78 3.38
C ASN A 72 0.89 -3.88 2.38
N GLU A 73 1.86 -4.73 2.73
CA GLU A 73 2.34 -5.85 1.90
C GLU A 73 1.28 -6.93 1.69
N ASP A 74 0.39 -7.12 2.68
CA ASP A 74 -0.68 -8.14 2.66
C ASP A 74 -2.02 -7.57 2.17
N PHE A 75 -2.18 -6.25 2.23
CA PHE A 75 -3.47 -5.57 2.05
C PHE A 75 -4.12 -5.90 0.70
N GLU A 76 -3.38 -5.74 -0.39
CA GLU A 76 -3.91 -5.96 -1.73
C GLU A 76 -4.28 -7.41 -2.02
N GLY A 77 -3.45 -8.36 -1.58
CA GLY A 77 -3.72 -9.78 -1.74
C GLY A 77 -4.98 -10.21 -1.00
N LYS A 78 -5.14 -9.69 0.22
CA LYS A 78 -6.31 -9.95 1.05
C LYS A 78 -7.56 -9.30 0.46
N LEU A 79 -7.48 -8.03 0.05
CA LEU A 79 -8.59 -7.32 -0.57
C LEU A 79 -9.04 -8.01 -1.87
N THR A 80 -8.11 -8.34 -2.77
CA THR A 80 -8.41 -9.05 -4.02
C THR A 80 -9.13 -10.38 -3.76
N THR A 81 -8.71 -11.11 -2.72
CA THR A 81 -9.35 -12.37 -2.35
C THR A 81 -10.76 -12.17 -1.79
N ALA A 82 -10.93 -11.19 -0.90
CA ALA A 82 -12.22 -10.88 -0.30
C ALA A 82 -13.24 -10.36 -1.31
N MET A 83 -12.78 -9.56 -2.28
CA MET A 83 -13.66 -9.01 -3.33
C MET A 83 -14.11 -10.04 -4.37
N GLN A 84 -13.58 -11.27 -4.36
CA GLN A 84 -14.13 -12.38 -5.17
C GLN A 84 -15.49 -12.86 -4.65
N ASP A 85 -15.77 -12.63 -3.38
CA ASP A 85 -17.07 -12.89 -2.75
C ASP A 85 -17.50 -11.62 -1.98
N LEU A 86 -18.35 -10.81 -2.60
CA LEU A 86 -18.81 -9.53 -2.04
C LEU A 86 -19.52 -9.69 -0.69
N GLY A 87 -19.98 -10.89 -0.34
CA GLY A 87 -20.58 -11.16 0.96
C GLY A 87 -19.55 -11.34 2.10
N SER A 88 -18.26 -11.42 1.79
CA SER A 88 -17.17 -11.61 2.76
C SER A 88 -16.13 -10.47 2.75
N GLY A 89 -16.28 -9.51 1.85
CA GLY A 89 -15.39 -8.34 1.75
C GLY A 89 -15.74 -7.24 2.73
N PRO A 90 -14.89 -6.19 2.83
CA PRO A 90 -15.20 -5.01 3.62
C PRO A 90 -16.28 -4.15 2.95
N ASP A 91 -17.05 -3.39 3.76
CA ASP A 91 -17.99 -2.39 3.26
C ASP A 91 -17.26 -1.12 2.81
N VAL A 92 -16.17 -0.79 3.49
CA VAL A 92 -15.31 0.37 3.21
C VAL A 92 -13.85 -0.06 3.31
N TYR A 93 -13.03 0.40 2.39
CA TYR A 93 -11.61 0.12 2.47
C TYR A 93 -10.74 1.27 1.90
N MET A 94 -9.50 1.34 2.35
CA MET A 94 -8.50 2.23 1.77
C MET A 94 -7.98 1.67 0.46
N THR A 95 -7.80 2.54 -0.52
CA THR A 95 -7.16 2.22 -1.79
C THR A 95 -6.10 3.27 -2.12
N LEU A 96 -5.18 2.91 -3.00
CA LEU A 96 -4.19 3.81 -3.59
C LEU A 96 -4.63 4.33 -4.96
N GLY A 97 -5.81 3.94 -5.43
CA GLY A 97 -6.32 4.33 -6.73
C GLY A 97 -5.69 3.58 -7.91
N GLY A 98 -5.88 4.13 -9.10
CA GLY A 98 -5.27 3.63 -10.33
C GLY A 98 -6.01 2.47 -11.00
N GLN A 99 -5.27 1.64 -11.76
CA GLN A 99 -5.86 0.57 -12.57
C GLN A 99 -6.67 -0.44 -11.75
N LYS A 100 -6.29 -0.69 -10.50
CA LYS A 100 -7.01 -1.64 -9.64
C LYS A 100 -8.42 -1.17 -9.30
N ASP A 101 -8.56 0.11 -8.99
CA ASP A 101 -9.89 0.68 -8.76
C ASP A 101 -10.72 0.63 -10.06
N GLN A 102 -10.12 0.92 -11.21
CA GLN A 102 -10.80 0.78 -12.50
C GLN A 102 -11.27 -0.65 -12.74
N ASP A 103 -10.43 -1.66 -12.47
CA ASP A 103 -10.81 -3.07 -12.63
C ASP A 103 -11.99 -3.45 -11.71
N MET A 104 -12.02 -2.91 -10.48
CA MET A 104 -13.14 -3.11 -9.55
C MET A 104 -14.41 -2.36 -9.96
N ILE A 105 -14.27 -1.16 -10.54
CA ILE A 105 -15.37 -0.39 -11.11
C ILE A 105 -15.99 -1.17 -12.28
N ASP A 106 -15.17 -1.67 -13.20
CA ASP A 106 -15.60 -2.45 -14.35
C ASP A 106 -16.30 -3.76 -13.93
N ALA A 107 -15.87 -4.33 -12.81
CA ALA A 107 -16.53 -5.48 -12.19
C ALA A 107 -17.81 -5.13 -11.39
N GLY A 108 -18.17 -3.85 -11.27
CA GLY A 108 -19.35 -3.40 -10.52
C GLY A 108 -19.21 -3.55 -9.00
N GLN A 109 -17.99 -3.55 -8.49
CA GLN A 109 -17.68 -3.77 -7.07
C GLN A 109 -17.56 -2.48 -6.26
N LEU A 110 -17.48 -1.32 -6.92
CA LEU A 110 -17.42 -0.01 -6.27
C LEU A 110 -18.71 0.78 -6.48
N MET A 111 -19.09 1.48 -5.41
CA MET A 111 -20.25 2.35 -5.42
C MET A 111 -19.92 3.71 -6.05
N ASP A 112 -20.75 4.19 -6.95
CA ASP A 112 -20.72 5.58 -7.43
C ASP A 112 -21.13 6.53 -6.30
N LEU A 113 -20.19 7.38 -5.87
CA LEU A 113 -20.35 8.33 -4.79
C LEU A 113 -20.64 9.76 -5.27
N THR A 114 -20.76 9.98 -6.59
CA THR A 114 -20.87 11.33 -7.19
C THR A 114 -21.95 12.20 -6.54
N ASP A 115 -23.13 11.62 -6.30
CA ASP A 115 -24.25 12.32 -5.67
C ASP A 115 -24.37 12.06 -4.16
N LYS A 116 -23.43 11.35 -3.58
CA LYS A 116 -23.47 10.94 -2.17
C LYS A 116 -22.54 11.75 -1.27
N ILE A 117 -21.48 12.33 -1.83
CA ILE A 117 -20.55 13.19 -1.09
C ILE A 117 -21.04 14.65 -1.12
N SER A 118 -20.80 15.35 -0.01
CA SER A 118 -21.25 16.75 0.15
C SER A 118 -20.47 17.71 -0.75
N ASP A 119 -21.08 18.83 -1.10
CA ASP A 119 -20.43 19.92 -1.85
C ASP A 119 -19.22 20.49 -1.10
N THR A 120 -19.24 20.45 0.24
CA THR A 120 -18.10 20.83 1.07
C THR A 120 -16.90 19.94 0.79
N VAL A 121 -17.07 18.62 0.78
CA VAL A 121 -16.01 17.67 0.45
C VAL A 121 -15.52 17.89 -0.98
N LYS A 122 -16.43 18.02 -1.95
CA LYS A 122 -16.06 18.29 -3.35
C LYS A 122 -15.24 19.56 -3.50
N THR A 123 -15.56 20.61 -2.75
CA THR A 123 -14.83 21.88 -2.82
C THR A 123 -13.48 21.81 -2.12
N GLN A 124 -13.43 21.25 -0.92
CA GLN A 124 -12.19 21.18 -0.14
C GLN A 124 -11.16 20.22 -0.72
N MET A 125 -11.61 19.16 -1.37
CA MET A 125 -10.75 18.11 -1.92
C MET A 125 -10.64 18.14 -3.46
N ALA A 126 -11.11 19.20 -4.11
CA ALA A 126 -11.20 19.30 -5.57
C ALA A 126 -9.93 18.85 -6.30
N ALA A 127 -8.74 19.30 -5.83
CA ALA A 127 -7.46 18.95 -6.45
C ALA A 127 -7.06 17.46 -6.26
N SER A 128 -7.66 16.76 -5.31
CA SER A 128 -7.33 15.37 -4.99
C SER A 128 -8.39 14.39 -5.53
N LEU A 129 -9.61 14.85 -5.80
CA LEU A 129 -10.71 14.01 -6.27
C LEU A 129 -10.44 13.39 -7.63
N ASP A 130 -9.61 14.01 -8.46
CA ASP A 130 -9.24 13.47 -9.79
C ASP A 130 -8.64 12.08 -9.66
N SER A 131 -7.88 11.79 -8.59
CA SER A 131 -7.29 10.47 -8.33
C SER A 131 -8.33 9.37 -8.03
N ALA A 132 -9.55 9.74 -7.66
CA ALA A 132 -10.67 8.85 -7.35
C ALA A 132 -11.85 9.04 -8.32
N THR A 133 -11.61 9.74 -9.44
CA THR A 133 -12.63 10.03 -10.47
C THR A 133 -12.33 9.23 -11.73
N TYR A 134 -13.27 8.40 -12.16
CA TYR A 134 -13.18 7.56 -13.34
C TYR A 134 -14.40 7.80 -14.21
N ASP A 135 -14.21 8.10 -15.48
CA ASP A 135 -15.28 8.43 -16.44
C ASP A 135 -16.27 9.50 -15.93
N GLY A 136 -15.74 10.50 -15.21
CA GLY A 136 -16.52 11.61 -14.64
C GLY A 136 -17.34 11.27 -13.40
N LYS A 137 -17.17 10.07 -12.84
CA LYS A 137 -17.82 9.61 -11.60
C LYS A 137 -16.82 9.43 -10.47
N ILE A 138 -17.22 9.74 -9.26
CA ILE A 138 -16.40 9.67 -8.06
C ILE A 138 -16.65 8.33 -7.37
N TYR A 139 -15.59 7.55 -7.13
CA TYR A 139 -15.67 6.23 -6.47
C TYR A 139 -14.93 6.17 -5.14
N GLY A 140 -14.25 7.23 -4.75
CA GLY A 140 -13.55 7.31 -3.47
C GLY A 140 -13.44 8.75 -2.95
N VAL A 141 -13.09 8.86 -1.68
CA VAL A 141 -12.79 10.16 -1.06
C VAL A 141 -11.34 10.15 -0.61
N PRO A 142 -10.47 11.02 -1.16
CA PRO A 142 -9.10 11.14 -0.71
C PRO A 142 -9.02 11.50 0.76
N THR A 143 -8.23 10.77 1.54
CA THR A 143 -8.08 11.00 2.98
C THR A 143 -6.84 11.78 3.33
N THR A 144 -5.78 11.65 2.51
CA THR A 144 -4.50 12.31 2.73
C THR A 144 -3.85 12.69 1.41
N VAL A 145 -3.10 13.80 1.41
CA VAL A 145 -2.17 14.17 0.34
C VAL A 145 -0.77 14.17 0.95
N GLN A 146 0.09 13.30 0.46
CA GLN A 146 1.45 13.18 0.97
C GLN A 146 2.43 13.75 -0.06
N PRO A 147 3.22 14.77 0.31
CA PRO A 147 4.27 15.27 -0.58
C PRO A 147 5.39 14.22 -0.67
N GLY A 148 5.81 13.90 -1.90
CA GLY A 148 7.00 13.10 -2.15
C GLY A 148 8.24 13.97 -2.26
N GLY A 149 9.37 13.48 -1.77
CA GLY A 149 10.64 14.20 -1.85
C GLY A 149 11.78 13.40 -1.23
N ILE A 150 12.98 13.96 -1.31
CA ILE A 150 14.18 13.44 -0.64
C ILE A 150 14.30 14.13 0.70
N TRP A 151 14.27 13.36 1.77
CA TRP A 151 14.54 13.82 3.13
C TRP A 151 16.02 13.59 3.43
N TYR A 152 16.68 14.56 4.05
CA TYR A 152 18.10 14.47 4.36
C TYR A 152 18.41 14.89 5.80
N SER A 153 19.42 14.27 6.39
CA SER A 153 19.96 14.65 7.69
C SER A 153 20.95 15.79 7.54
N LYS A 154 20.66 16.93 8.15
CA LYS A 154 21.57 18.09 8.17
C LYS A 154 22.89 17.77 8.88
N ASP A 155 22.84 16.93 9.92
CA ASP A 155 24.02 16.56 10.69
C ASP A 155 24.95 15.65 9.89
N LEU A 156 24.40 14.67 9.16
CA LEU A 156 25.18 13.79 8.29
C LEU A 156 25.75 14.57 7.09
N PHE A 157 25.00 15.52 6.54
CA PHE A 157 25.51 16.44 5.51
C PHE A 157 26.70 17.25 6.04
N ALA A 158 26.58 17.83 7.25
CA ALA A 158 27.66 18.57 7.88
C ALA A 158 28.89 17.70 8.14
N GLN A 159 28.71 16.45 8.60
CA GLN A 159 29.82 15.48 8.79
C GLN A 159 30.54 15.17 7.49
N ALA A 160 29.80 15.06 6.38
CA ALA A 160 30.36 14.83 5.03
C ALA A 160 30.88 16.14 4.37
N GLY A 161 30.82 17.28 5.04
CA GLY A 161 31.24 18.57 4.50
C GLY A 161 30.33 19.13 3.41
N ILE A 162 29.06 18.70 3.39
CA ILE A 162 28.04 19.19 2.45
C ILE A 162 27.35 20.39 3.09
N THR A 163 27.52 21.56 2.51
CA THR A 163 27.00 22.84 3.06
C THR A 163 25.74 23.31 2.35
N GLU A 164 25.49 22.83 1.14
CA GLU A 164 24.36 23.24 0.30
C GLU A 164 23.52 22.03 -0.09
N VAL A 165 22.21 22.23 -0.17
CA VAL A 165 21.28 21.16 -0.60
C VAL A 165 21.42 20.99 -2.12
N PRO A 166 21.60 19.75 -2.62
CA PRO A 166 21.65 19.49 -4.05
C PRO A 166 20.38 19.97 -4.77
N THR A 167 20.54 20.65 -5.89
CA THR A 167 19.46 21.15 -6.74
C THR A 167 19.47 20.53 -8.13
N THR A 168 20.57 19.88 -8.51
CA THR A 168 20.74 19.16 -9.78
C THR A 168 21.06 17.69 -9.52
N TRP A 169 20.96 16.87 -10.58
CA TRP A 169 21.35 15.47 -10.52
C TRP A 169 22.83 15.30 -10.17
N GLU A 170 23.68 16.07 -10.82
CA GLU A 170 25.13 16.03 -10.63
C GLU A 170 25.49 16.42 -9.18
N GLU A 171 24.87 17.42 -8.63
CA GLU A 171 25.06 17.82 -7.22
C GLU A 171 24.58 16.75 -6.26
N LEU A 172 23.48 16.03 -6.58
CA LEU A 172 23.00 14.91 -5.77
C LEU A 172 24.02 13.75 -5.80
N MET A 173 24.54 13.41 -6.95
CA MET A 173 25.56 12.36 -7.07
C MET A 173 26.87 12.73 -6.35
N ASP A 174 27.30 14.00 -6.41
CA ASP A 174 28.44 14.51 -5.67
C ASP A 174 28.20 14.46 -4.14
N ALA A 175 27.01 14.81 -3.68
CA ALA A 175 26.63 14.68 -2.28
C ALA A 175 26.63 13.21 -1.82
N CYS A 176 26.11 12.30 -2.62
CA CYS A 176 26.17 10.86 -2.34
C CYS A 176 27.61 10.37 -2.25
N GLN A 177 28.51 10.82 -3.14
CA GLN A 177 29.91 10.45 -3.08
C GLN A 177 30.60 10.96 -1.81
N LYS A 178 30.34 12.19 -1.41
CA LYS A 178 30.89 12.77 -0.15
C LYS A 178 30.41 12.03 1.07
N LEU A 179 29.13 11.64 1.13
CA LEU A 179 28.60 10.80 2.20
C LEU A 179 29.32 9.46 2.27
N LYS A 180 29.45 8.79 1.13
CA LYS A 180 30.15 7.52 1.02
C LYS A 180 31.60 7.61 1.45
N ASP A 181 32.33 8.65 1.05
CA ASP A 181 33.71 8.90 1.43
C ASP A 181 33.85 9.16 2.94
N ALA A 182 32.80 9.69 3.57
CA ALA A 182 32.71 9.86 5.02
C ALA A 182 32.29 8.58 5.78
N GLY A 183 32.07 7.45 5.07
CA GLY A 183 31.60 6.20 5.64
C GLY A 183 30.13 6.18 6.04
N ILE A 184 29.32 7.04 5.41
CA ILE A 184 27.87 7.17 5.63
C ILE A 184 27.16 6.59 4.42
N ASP A 185 26.14 5.74 4.63
CA ASP A 185 25.28 5.26 3.56
C ASP A 185 24.51 6.44 2.93
N PRO A 186 24.71 6.75 1.64
CA PRO A 186 24.14 7.95 1.04
C PRO A 186 22.61 7.93 0.97
N ILE A 187 22.03 6.77 0.64
CA ILE A 187 20.60 6.60 0.41
C ILE A 187 20.11 5.40 1.21
N ALA A 188 19.21 5.63 2.15
CA ALA A 188 18.56 4.57 2.92
C ALA A 188 17.26 4.15 2.23
N VAL A 189 17.17 2.88 1.82
CA VAL A 189 15.99 2.29 1.20
C VAL A 189 15.81 0.84 1.64
N GLY A 190 14.56 0.40 1.83
CA GLY A 190 14.19 -1.00 2.03
C GLY A 190 13.52 -1.53 0.78
N ALA A 191 14.28 -2.20 -0.10
CA ALA A 191 13.82 -2.59 -1.43
C ALA A 191 13.31 -4.03 -1.52
N LYS A 192 13.32 -4.80 -0.42
CA LYS A 192 12.80 -6.18 -0.41
C LYS A 192 11.35 -6.25 -0.89
N ASP A 193 10.54 -5.26 -0.50
CA ASP A 193 9.12 -5.21 -0.83
C ASP A 193 8.85 -4.46 -2.16
N ALA A 194 9.90 -4.21 -2.94
CA ALA A 194 9.93 -3.57 -4.25
C ALA A 194 9.44 -2.10 -4.29
N TRP A 195 8.30 -1.77 -3.73
CA TRP A 195 7.65 -0.46 -3.85
C TRP A 195 8.51 0.73 -3.37
N PRO A 196 9.35 0.67 -2.30
CA PRO A 196 10.18 1.80 -1.92
C PRO A 196 11.26 2.13 -2.97
N ALA A 197 11.83 1.11 -3.60
CA ALA A 197 12.77 1.31 -4.72
C ALA A 197 12.06 1.81 -5.98
N ALA A 198 10.83 1.37 -6.23
CA ALA A 198 10.02 1.83 -7.35
C ALA A 198 9.75 3.34 -7.30
N HIS A 199 9.66 3.95 -6.11
CA HIS A 199 9.54 5.40 -6.00
C HIS A 199 10.69 6.15 -6.65
N TRP A 200 11.93 5.66 -6.58
CA TRP A 200 13.06 6.25 -7.27
C TRP A 200 12.86 6.26 -8.78
N TYR A 201 12.39 5.13 -9.34
CA TYR A 201 12.08 5.04 -10.76
C TYR A 201 10.95 5.98 -11.18
N TYR A 202 9.86 6.06 -10.38
CA TYR A 202 8.74 6.96 -10.67
C TYR A 202 9.16 8.42 -10.68
N TRP A 203 9.94 8.86 -9.69
CA TRP A 203 10.41 10.23 -9.64
C TRP A 203 11.40 10.57 -10.76
N LEU A 204 12.24 9.62 -11.16
CA LEU A 204 13.14 9.79 -12.30
C LEU A 204 12.35 9.88 -13.60
N SER A 205 11.38 9.00 -13.82
CA SER A 205 10.55 9.03 -15.04
C SER A 205 9.71 10.31 -15.14
N LEU A 206 9.13 10.80 -14.04
CA LEU A 206 8.40 12.07 -14.00
C LEU A 206 9.27 13.30 -14.30
N ARG A 207 10.58 13.19 -14.17
CA ARG A 207 11.53 14.28 -14.48
C ARG A 207 12.13 14.18 -15.87
N ILE A 208 12.22 12.98 -16.42
CA ILE A 208 12.88 12.72 -17.70
C ILE A 208 11.87 12.66 -18.84
N CYS A 209 10.71 12.03 -18.64
CA CYS A 209 9.61 12.06 -19.60
C CYS A 209 8.93 13.44 -19.57
N SER A 210 8.51 13.92 -20.75
CA SER A 210 7.60 15.07 -20.78
C SER A 210 6.22 14.64 -20.22
N PRO A 211 5.43 15.56 -19.65
CA PRO A 211 4.09 15.26 -19.17
C PRO A 211 3.22 14.56 -20.23
N ASP A 212 3.25 15.04 -21.47
CA ASP A 212 2.45 14.47 -22.56
C ASP A 212 2.84 12.99 -22.84
N VAL A 213 4.14 12.68 -22.91
CA VAL A 213 4.63 11.31 -23.11
C VAL A 213 4.28 10.43 -21.91
N TYR A 214 4.37 10.97 -20.69
CA TYR A 214 4.00 10.26 -19.48
C TYR A 214 2.52 9.88 -19.50
N ASP A 215 1.64 10.85 -19.74
CA ASP A 215 0.19 10.65 -19.76
C ASP A 215 -0.24 9.72 -20.91
N GLU A 216 0.34 9.88 -22.10
CA GLU A 216 0.09 9.00 -23.24
C GLU A 216 0.53 7.56 -22.96
N SER A 217 1.69 7.37 -22.35
CA SER A 217 2.19 6.03 -21.99
C SER A 217 1.27 5.34 -20.98
N MET A 218 0.78 6.09 -19.99
CA MET A 218 -0.16 5.55 -19.00
C MET A 218 -1.50 5.18 -19.63
N ALA A 219 -2.05 6.05 -20.48
CA ALA A 219 -3.33 5.85 -21.12
C ALA A 219 -3.31 4.64 -22.08
N ASN A 220 -2.23 4.51 -22.87
CA ASN A 220 -2.10 3.47 -23.89
C ASN A 220 -1.42 2.20 -23.39
N LYS A 221 -0.88 2.21 -22.14
CA LYS A 221 -0.05 1.13 -21.58
C LYS A 221 1.17 0.81 -22.47
N ASP A 222 1.72 1.86 -23.11
CA ASP A 222 2.90 1.79 -23.98
C ASP A 222 4.07 2.55 -23.37
N PHE A 223 5.08 1.84 -22.91
CA PHE A 223 6.28 2.34 -22.26
C PHE A 223 7.51 2.20 -23.16
N SER A 224 7.33 2.23 -24.49
CA SER A 224 8.41 2.10 -25.47
C SER A 224 9.21 3.39 -25.69
N ALA A 225 8.76 4.54 -25.19
CA ALA A 225 9.46 5.80 -25.31
C ALA A 225 10.83 5.75 -24.60
N GLU A 226 11.85 6.36 -25.22
CA GLU A 226 13.25 6.34 -24.75
C GLU A 226 13.41 6.88 -23.31
N CYS A 227 12.57 7.81 -22.88
CA CYS A 227 12.62 8.40 -21.55
C CYS A 227 12.44 7.38 -20.42
N TRP A 228 11.67 6.32 -20.64
CA TRP A 228 11.49 5.24 -19.67
C TRP A 228 12.78 4.43 -19.46
N THR A 229 13.51 4.17 -20.55
CA THR A 229 14.83 3.53 -20.47
C THR A 229 15.83 4.46 -19.78
N ALA A 230 15.84 5.75 -20.15
CA ALA A 230 16.73 6.74 -19.53
C ALA A 230 16.49 6.90 -18.02
N ALA A 231 15.24 6.79 -17.55
CA ALA A 231 14.95 6.77 -16.12
C ALA A 231 15.53 5.54 -15.41
N GLY A 232 15.46 4.38 -16.06
CA GLY A 232 16.10 3.15 -15.58
C GLY A 232 17.63 3.24 -15.54
N GLU A 233 18.25 3.86 -16.54
CA GLU A 233 19.69 4.10 -16.58
C GLU A 233 20.16 5.01 -15.43
N LYS A 234 19.37 6.02 -15.07
CA LYS A 234 19.65 6.87 -13.90
C LYS A 234 19.55 6.11 -12.57
N LEU A 235 18.58 5.22 -12.45
CA LEU A 235 18.49 4.34 -11.28
C LEU A 235 19.68 3.37 -11.22
N GLN A 236 20.10 2.83 -12.38
CA GLN A 236 21.26 1.97 -12.48
C GLN A 236 22.55 2.72 -12.09
N GLU A 237 22.70 4.01 -12.45
CA GLU A 237 23.83 4.85 -12.06
C GLU A 237 23.96 4.93 -10.52
N ILE A 238 22.87 5.14 -9.79
CA ILE A 238 22.87 5.11 -8.31
C ILE A 238 23.32 3.76 -7.76
N ASN A 239 22.78 2.69 -8.33
CA ASN A 239 23.09 1.32 -7.92
C ASN A 239 24.57 0.97 -8.16
N ASP A 240 25.09 1.24 -9.34
CA ASP A 240 26.46 0.90 -9.74
C ASP A 240 27.49 1.72 -8.96
N ALA A 241 27.15 2.95 -8.60
CA ALA A 241 27.96 3.77 -7.71
C ALA A 241 27.94 3.27 -6.25
N GLY A 242 27.02 2.33 -5.91
CA GLY A 242 26.87 1.79 -4.56
C GLY A 242 26.44 2.86 -3.56
N TYR A 243 25.44 3.65 -3.92
CA TYR A 243 24.91 4.70 -3.07
C TYR A 243 23.73 4.27 -2.21
N PHE A 244 23.12 3.10 -2.49
CA PHE A 244 22.14 2.50 -1.59
C PHE A 244 22.83 1.85 -0.38
N ASN A 245 22.15 1.83 0.75
CA ASN A 245 22.64 1.19 1.97
C ASN A 245 22.94 -0.31 1.78
N GLU A 246 23.86 -0.84 2.60
CA GLU A 246 24.16 -2.26 2.56
C GLU A 246 22.91 -3.12 2.77
N GLY A 247 22.76 -4.17 1.96
CA GLY A 247 21.64 -5.12 2.08
C GLY A 247 20.27 -4.56 1.70
N TYR A 248 20.18 -3.44 1.01
CA TYR A 248 18.92 -2.79 0.66
C TYR A 248 17.91 -3.71 -0.04
N LEU A 249 18.35 -4.65 -0.85
CA LEU A 249 17.49 -5.62 -1.55
C LEU A 249 16.83 -6.64 -0.61
N THR A 250 17.37 -6.82 0.58
CA THR A 250 16.84 -7.75 1.60
C THR A 250 16.22 -7.03 2.79
N THR A 251 16.37 -5.72 2.86
CA THR A 251 15.78 -4.86 3.88
C THR A 251 14.32 -4.58 3.53
N THR A 252 13.39 -4.83 4.46
CA THR A 252 11.96 -4.53 4.24
C THR A 252 11.70 -3.03 4.21
N ALA A 253 10.58 -2.63 3.63
CA ALA A 253 10.13 -1.23 3.59
C ALA A 253 10.11 -0.61 5.00
N GLN A 254 9.56 -1.31 5.97
CA GLN A 254 9.48 -0.85 7.36
C GLN A 254 10.84 -0.73 8.03
N GLN A 255 11.76 -1.67 7.79
CA GLN A 255 13.13 -1.58 8.29
C GLN A 255 13.88 -0.40 7.65
N GLY A 256 13.71 -0.19 6.34
CA GLY A 256 14.28 0.96 5.63
C GLY A 256 13.75 2.28 6.18
N ALA A 257 12.45 2.39 6.41
CA ALA A 257 11.84 3.57 7.01
C ALA A 257 12.33 3.83 8.44
N SER A 258 12.45 2.77 9.27
CA SER A 258 12.96 2.89 10.65
C SER A 258 14.43 3.30 10.69
N SER A 259 15.25 2.77 9.77
CA SER A 259 16.65 3.18 9.65
C SER A 259 16.77 4.63 9.22
N SER A 260 15.97 5.06 8.23
CA SER A 260 15.93 6.45 7.77
C SER A 260 15.47 7.40 8.88
N ALA A 261 14.44 7.04 9.65
CA ALA A 261 13.96 7.83 10.78
C ALA A 261 15.04 7.95 11.87
N GLY A 262 15.78 6.88 12.16
CA GLY A 262 16.90 6.90 13.08
C GLY A 262 18.08 7.77 12.63
N LEU A 263 18.25 7.97 11.32
CA LEU A 263 19.25 8.89 10.75
C LEU A 263 18.81 10.36 10.80
N LEU A 264 17.50 10.61 10.91
CA LEU A 264 16.92 11.97 10.94
C LEU A 264 16.67 12.45 12.38
N ALA A 265 16.68 11.56 13.37
CA ALA A 265 16.50 11.86 14.78
C ALA A 265 17.82 12.21 15.47
#